data_ed0a3f783a07f11b004bf560d390eaf4
#
_entry.id   ed0a3f783a07f11b004bf560d390eaf4
#
_cell.length_a   1.000
_cell.length_b   1.000
_cell.length_c   1.000
_cell.angle_alpha   90.00
_cell.angle_beta   90.00
_cell.angle_gamma   90.00
#
_symmetry.space_group_name_H-M   'P 1'
#
loop_
_entity.id
_entity.type
_entity.pdbx_description
1 polymer ?
#
loop_
_entity_poly.entity_id
_entity_poly.type
_entity_poly.pdbx_seq_one_letter_code
_entity_poly.pdbx_strand_id
1 'polypeptide(L)'
;MSAVTNTLVHDLFRAIDSREFERLREICHPDVTYERPGYEAFSGIDRLLKFYREERVIASGDHLLTAALVDGAFGACWGRFVGKHRDGSDLDVEFADTYEIEDGRIRKRKSFFYRPAV
;
A
#
# COMPACT_ATOMS: atom_id res chain seq x y z
N MET A 1 6.12 -20.28 5.57
CA MET A 1 6.18 -19.49 6.46
C MET A 1 6.55 -18.03 6.23
N SER A 2 6.94 -17.40 7.23
CA SER A 2 6.98 -15.95 7.25
C SER A 2 7.90 -15.30 6.25
N ALA A 3 8.97 -15.95 5.80
CA ALA A 3 9.87 -15.34 4.82
C ALA A 3 9.14 -15.00 3.53
N VAL A 4 8.23 -15.87 3.05
CA VAL A 4 7.46 -15.63 1.85
C VAL A 4 6.45 -14.51 2.07
N THR A 5 5.76 -14.50 3.21
CA THR A 5 4.77 -13.49 3.52
C THR A 5 5.40 -12.13 3.82
N ASN A 6 6.63 -12.09 4.36
CA ASN A 6 7.34 -10.83 4.57
C ASN A 6 7.64 -10.15 3.23
N THR A 7 7.96 -10.93 2.19
CA THR A 7 8.19 -10.35 0.87
C THR A 7 6.91 -9.78 0.26
N LEU A 8 5.75 -10.25 0.70
CA LEU A 8 4.47 -9.77 0.19
C LEU A 8 4.32 -8.25 0.36
N VAL A 9 4.69 -7.73 1.54
CA VAL A 9 4.62 -6.29 1.80
C VAL A 9 5.64 -5.53 0.94
N HIS A 10 6.85 -6.05 0.82
CA HIS A 10 7.86 -5.44 -0.05
C HIS A 10 7.43 -5.46 -1.50
N ASP A 11 6.83 -6.54 -1.96
CA ASP A 11 6.34 -6.66 -3.33
C ASP A 11 5.21 -5.66 -3.59
N LEU A 12 4.34 -5.45 -2.61
CA LEU A 12 3.27 -4.46 -2.72
C LEU A 12 3.84 -3.08 -3.05
N PHE A 13 4.79 -2.61 -2.26
CA PHE A 13 5.34 -1.27 -2.46
C PHE A 13 6.23 -1.19 -3.70
N ARG A 14 6.91 -2.28 -4.05
CA ARG A 14 7.69 -2.30 -5.30
C ARG A 14 6.76 -2.13 -6.50
N ALA A 15 5.62 -2.80 -6.52
CA ALA A 15 4.66 -2.66 -7.61
C ALA A 15 4.06 -1.24 -7.66
N ILE A 16 3.73 -0.68 -6.50
CA ILE A 16 3.17 0.68 -6.43
C ILE A 16 4.20 1.71 -6.89
N ASP A 17 5.42 1.64 -6.37
CA ASP A 17 6.46 2.63 -6.63
C ASP A 17 6.93 2.59 -8.07
N SER A 18 6.99 1.41 -8.69
CA SER A 18 7.36 1.26 -10.10
C SER A 18 6.17 1.47 -11.03
N ARG A 19 4.98 1.74 -10.49
CA ARG A 19 3.73 1.95 -11.22
C ARG A 19 3.30 0.75 -12.04
N GLU A 20 3.69 -0.46 -11.62
CA GLU A 20 3.26 -1.71 -12.22
C GLU A 20 1.99 -2.19 -11.52
N PHE A 21 0.93 -1.42 -11.66
CA PHE A 21 -0.29 -1.61 -10.86
C PHE A 21 -1.00 -2.93 -11.15
N GLU A 22 -0.89 -3.47 -12.37
CA GLU A 22 -1.50 -4.77 -12.68
C GLU A 22 -0.95 -5.90 -11.79
N ARG A 23 0.27 -5.75 -11.30
CA ARG A 23 0.85 -6.75 -10.40
C ARG A 23 0.12 -6.84 -9.07
N LEU A 24 -0.64 -5.82 -8.73
CA LEU A 24 -1.44 -5.85 -7.51
C LEU A 24 -2.49 -6.97 -7.52
N ARG A 25 -2.88 -7.46 -8.71
CA ARG A 25 -3.80 -8.60 -8.81
C ARG A 25 -3.21 -9.90 -8.26
N GLU A 26 -1.89 -10.01 -8.27
CA GLU A 26 -1.20 -11.19 -7.72
C GLU A 26 -0.94 -11.03 -6.24
N ILE A 27 -0.75 -9.80 -5.78
CA ILE A 27 -0.35 -9.48 -4.42
C ILE A 27 -1.57 -9.34 -3.50
N CYS A 28 -2.66 -8.80 -4.04
CA CYS A 28 -3.89 -8.55 -3.29
C CYS A 28 -4.96 -9.58 -3.65
N HIS A 29 -5.75 -9.95 -2.65
CA HIS A 29 -6.92 -10.79 -2.86
C HIS A 29 -7.91 -10.04 -3.76
N PRO A 30 -8.68 -10.75 -4.62
CA PRO A 30 -9.69 -10.07 -5.46
C PRO A 30 -10.69 -9.24 -4.67
N ASP A 31 -10.99 -9.64 -3.44
CA ASP A 31 -11.92 -8.94 -2.56
C ASP A 31 -11.22 -8.00 -1.58
N VAL A 32 -10.00 -7.56 -1.90
CA VAL A 32 -9.22 -6.70 -1.02
C VAL A 32 -9.99 -5.42 -0.65
N THR A 33 -9.81 -5.00 0.60
CA THR A 33 -10.31 -3.70 1.07
C THR A 33 -9.12 -2.85 1.47
N TYR A 34 -9.11 -1.60 1.02
CA TYR A 34 -8.07 -0.64 1.40
C TYR A 34 -8.70 0.58 2.04
N GLU A 35 -8.26 0.90 3.25
CA GLU A 35 -8.70 2.08 3.99
C GLU A 35 -7.54 3.06 4.14
N ARG A 36 -7.78 4.32 3.82
CA ARG A 36 -6.78 5.36 4.04
C ARG A 36 -7.46 6.69 4.37
N PRO A 37 -6.77 7.59 5.12
CA PRO A 37 -7.36 8.87 5.52
C PRO A 37 -7.80 9.69 4.31
N GLY A 38 -8.95 10.32 4.42
CA GLY A 38 -9.45 11.22 3.39
C GLY A 38 -10.27 10.55 2.29
N TYR A 39 -10.45 9.23 2.35
CA TYR A 39 -11.19 8.48 1.35
C TYR A 39 -12.12 7.48 2.00
N GLU A 40 -13.22 7.14 1.32
CA GLU A 40 -14.00 5.98 1.69
C GLU A 40 -13.21 4.72 1.32
N ALA A 41 -13.48 3.64 2.02
CA ALA A 41 -12.77 2.39 1.76
C ALA A 41 -12.94 1.94 0.31
N PHE A 42 -11.84 1.50 -0.29
CA PHE A 42 -11.86 0.92 -1.63
C PHE A 42 -12.10 -0.57 -1.49
N SER A 43 -13.16 -1.08 -2.13
CA SER A 43 -13.51 -2.50 -2.05
C SER A 43 -13.33 -3.16 -3.41
N GLY A 44 -12.54 -4.24 -3.43
CA GLY A 44 -12.26 -5.00 -4.63
C GLY A 44 -11.05 -4.51 -5.37
N ILE A 45 -10.39 -5.45 -6.07
CA ILE A 45 -9.13 -5.15 -6.75
C ILE A 45 -9.32 -4.16 -7.89
N ASP A 46 -10.43 -4.24 -8.61
CA ASP A 46 -10.66 -3.32 -9.73
C ASP A 46 -10.81 -1.89 -9.24
N ARG A 47 -11.51 -1.70 -8.13
CA ARG A 47 -11.67 -0.37 -7.54
C ARG A 47 -10.33 0.18 -7.03
N LEU A 48 -9.51 -0.69 -6.44
CA LEU A 48 -8.19 -0.30 -5.97
C LEU A 48 -7.29 0.13 -7.13
N LEU A 49 -7.30 -0.61 -8.24
CA LEU A 49 -6.52 -0.26 -9.41
C LEU A 49 -6.96 1.08 -10.00
N LYS A 50 -8.26 1.35 -10.02
CA LYS A 50 -8.76 2.64 -10.49
C LYS A 50 -8.20 3.79 -9.65
N PHE A 51 -8.15 3.62 -8.32
CA PHE A 51 -7.57 4.63 -7.43
C PHE A 51 -6.12 4.93 -7.82
N TYR A 52 -5.30 3.90 -7.96
CA TYR A 52 -3.89 4.10 -8.26
C TYR A 52 -3.66 4.70 -9.65
N ARG A 53 -4.48 4.33 -10.63
CA ARG A 53 -4.31 4.80 -12.00
C ARG A 53 -4.86 6.20 -12.23
N GLU A 54 -5.97 6.56 -11.57
CA GLU A 54 -6.75 7.73 -11.94
C GLU A 54 -6.96 8.74 -10.81
N GLU A 55 -6.96 8.32 -9.55
CA GLU A 55 -7.42 9.16 -8.44
C GLU A 55 -6.34 9.58 -7.46
N ARG A 56 -5.24 8.84 -7.40
CA ARG A 56 -4.18 9.09 -6.43
C ARG A 56 -3.52 10.45 -6.69
N VAL A 57 -3.38 11.25 -5.62
CA VAL A 57 -2.78 12.59 -5.74
C VAL A 57 -1.26 12.56 -5.85
N ILE A 58 -0.65 11.41 -5.65
CA ILE A 58 0.79 11.23 -5.72
C ILE A 58 1.20 10.92 -7.16
N ALA A 59 2.14 11.70 -7.70
CA ALA A 59 2.63 11.45 -9.05
C ALA A 59 3.70 10.36 -9.08
N SER A 60 4.63 10.39 -8.10
CA SER A 60 5.72 9.42 -8.04
C SER A 60 6.29 9.38 -6.62
N GLY A 61 7.03 8.34 -6.30
CA GLY A 61 7.73 8.27 -5.03
C GLY A 61 8.16 6.87 -4.66
N ASP A 62 8.83 6.79 -3.52
CA ASP A 62 9.36 5.55 -2.99
C ASP A 62 8.93 5.38 -1.54
N HIS A 63 8.49 4.17 -1.22
CA HIS A 63 8.23 3.77 0.16
C HIS A 63 9.52 3.17 0.73
N LEU A 64 10.06 3.84 1.74
CA LEU A 64 11.29 3.41 2.41
C LEU A 64 10.89 2.73 3.71
N LEU A 65 10.85 1.39 3.70
CA LEU A 65 10.38 0.62 4.84
C LEU A 65 11.44 0.54 5.93
N THR A 66 11.08 0.91 7.16
CA THR A 66 11.88 0.67 8.33
C THR A 66 11.75 -0.78 8.77
N ALA A 67 10.53 -1.30 8.76
CA ALA A 67 10.24 -2.68 9.13
C ALA A 67 8.97 -3.16 8.47
N ALA A 68 8.92 -4.45 8.21
CA ALA A 68 7.72 -5.15 7.74
C ALA A 68 7.66 -6.49 8.46
N LEU A 69 6.58 -6.71 9.19
CA LEU A 69 6.42 -7.88 10.04
C LEU A 69 5.12 -8.57 9.69
N VAL A 70 5.16 -9.89 9.57
CA VAL A 70 3.98 -10.72 9.33
C VAL A 70 3.96 -11.84 10.35
N ASP A 71 2.82 -12.02 11.00
CA ASP A 71 2.59 -13.08 11.96
C ASP A 71 1.24 -13.73 11.64
N GLY A 72 1.29 -14.91 11.01
CA GLY A 72 0.09 -15.62 10.59
C GLY A 72 -0.72 -14.80 9.58
N ALA A 73 -1.96 -14.50 9.93
CA ALA A 73 -2.88 -13.78 9.06
C ALA A 73 -2.79 -12.26 9.19
N PHE A 74 -1.89 -11.76 10.02
CA PHE A 74 -1.79 -10.33 10.30
C PHE A 74 -0.40 -9.81 10.04
N GLY A 75 -0.32 -8.55 9.61
CA GLY A 75 0.96 -7.92 9.38
C GLY A 75 0.91 -6.42 9.60
N ALA A 76 2.09 -5.83 9.68
CA ALA A 76 2.24 -4.38 9.81
C ALA A 76 3.57 -3.97 9.21
N CYS A 77 3.63 -2.73 8.77
CA CYS A 77 4.89 -2.14 8.37
C CYS A 77 4.88 -0.66 8.72
N TRP A 78 6.06 -0.07 8.75
CA TRP A 78 6.18 1.38 8.89
C TRP A 78 7.44 1.85 8.20
N GLY A 79 7.44 3.14 7.90
CA GLY A 79 8.56 3.73 7.19
C GLY A 79 8.24 5.16 6.79
N ARG A 80 8.81 5.55 5.66
CA ARG A 80 8.74 6.91 5.17
C ARG A 80 8.45 6.89 3.68
N PHE A 81 7.55 7.75 3.24
CA PHE A 81 7.28 7.94 1.82
C PHE A 81 7.89 9.25 1.37
N VAL A 82 8.68 9.22 0.32
CA VAL A 82 9.31 10.38 -0.29
C VAL A 82 8.93 10.43 -1.75
N GLY A 83 8.37 11.54 -2.19
CA GLY A 83 7.91 11.63 -3.57
C GLY A 83 7.39 13.00 -3.95
N LYS A 84 6.51 13.01 -4.93
CA LYS A 84 5.92 14.21 -5.50
C LYS A 84 4.41 14.09 -5.61
N HIS A 85 3.72 15.16 -5.26
CA HIS A 85 2.31 15.34 -5.63
C HIS A 85 2.19 15.57 -7.13
N ARG A 86 0.96 15.40 -7.64
CA ARG A 86 0.67 15.72 -9.05
C ARG A 86 0.88 17.19 -9.36
N ASP A 87 0.79 18.08 -8.38
CA ASP A 87 1.03 19.52 -8.56
C ASP A 87 2.52 19.86 -8.54
N GLY A 88 3.41 18.87 -8.38
CA GLY A 88 4.84 19.04 -8.39
C GLY A 88 5.48 19.31 -7.05
N SER A 89 4.66 19.48 -5.99
CA SER A 89 5.21 19.72 -4.64
C SER A 89 5.82 18.46 -4.04
N ASP A 90 6.80 18.65 -3.15
CA ASP A 90 7.49 17.54 -2.50
C ASP A 90 6.63 16.91 -1.42
N LEU A 91 6.75 15.59 -1.30
CA LEU A 91 6.14 14.80 -0.25
C LEU A 91 7.21 14.09 0.56
N ASP A 92 7.06 14.13 1.87
CA ASP A 92 7.96 13.44 2.80
C ASP A 92 7.16 13.20 4.07
N VAL A 93 6.65 11.98 4.23
CA VAL A 93 5.75 11.66 5.35
C VAL A 93 6.04 10.28 5.90
N GLU A 94 6.03 10.18 7.23
CA GLU A 94 6.09 8.88 7.89
C GLU A 94 4.72 8.21 7.83
N PHE A 95 4.74 6.89 7.66
CA PHE A 95 3.51 6.11 7.55
C PHE A 95 3.63 4.76 8.23
N ALA A 96 2.49 4.17 8.50
CA ALA A 96 2.38 2.78 8.93
C ALA A 96 1.17 2.16 8.25
N ASP A 97 1.27 0.88 7.92
CA ASP A 97 0.16 0.11 7.40
C ASP A 97 -0.09 -1.11 8.27
N THR A 98 -1.35 -1.51 8.35
CA THR A 98 -1.71 -2.81 8.91
C THR A 98 -2.34 -3.67 7.81
N TYR A 99 -2.19 -5.00 7.95
CA TYR A 99 -2.63 -5.96 6.94
C TYR A 99 -3.36 -7.12 7.56
N GLU A 100 -4.36 -7.62 6.82
CA GLU A 100 -4.91 -8.95 7.02
C GLU A 100 -4.61 -9.75 5.76
N ILE A 101 -4.14 -10.96 5.92
CA ILE A 101 -3.65 -11.82 4.84
C ILE A 101 -4.53 -13.06 4.77
N GLU A 102 -4.98 -13.40 3.56
CA GLU A 102 -5.82 -14.55 3.31
C GLU A 102 -5.35 -15.22 2.02
N ASP A 103 -5.13 -16.54 2.07
CA ASP A 103 -4.69 -17.31 0.90
C ASP A 103 -3.40 -16.76 0.30
N GLY A 104 -2.49 -16.27 1.13
CA GLY A 104 -1.21 -15.75 0.68
C GLY A 104 -1.26 -14.38 0.03
N ARG A 105 -2.39 -13.69 0.10
CA ARG A 105 -2.60 -12.36 -0.50
C ARG A 105 -3.12 -11.38 0.53
N ILE A 106 -2.90 -10.09 0.28
CA ILE A 106 -3.41 -9.04 1.14
C ILE A 106 -4.92 -8.94 0.95
N ARG A 107 -5.67 -9.25 2.01
CA ARG A 107 -7.13 -9.19 2.01
C ARG A 107 -7.63 -7.85 2.51
N LYS A 108 -6.91 -7.23 3.45
CA LYS A 108 -7.26 -5.92 3.98
C LYS A 108 -5.99 -5.14 4.26
N ARG A 109 -6.01 -3.87 3.90
CA ARG A 109 -4.91 -2.96 4.16
C ARG A 109 -5.46 -1.66 4.71
N LYS A 110 -4.80 -1.10 5.73
CA LYS A 110 -5.17 0.19 6.30
C LYS A 110 -3.92 1.01 6.49
N SER A 111 -3.93 2.22 5.98
CA SER A 111 -2.78 3.14 6.06
C SER A 111 -3.02 4.23 7.09
N PHE A 112 -1.95 4.59 7.78
CA PHE A 112 -1.91 5.67 8.76
C PHE A 112 -0.76 6.59 8.40
N PHE A 113 -0.99 7.89 8.42
CA PHE A 113 0.05 8.88 8.14
C PHE A 113 0.26 9.75 9.35
N TYR A 114 1.53 10.09 9.60
CA TYR A 114 1.89 10.91 10.76
C TYR A 114 1.26 12.30 10.70
N ARG A 115 1.01 12.79 9.47
CA ARG A 115 0.32 14.07 9.24
C ARG A 115 -0.45 13.99 7.92
N PRO A 116 -1.46 14.85 7.73
CA PRO A 116 -2.22 14.88 6.48
C PRO A 116 -1.32 15.34 5.34
N ALA A 117 -0.99 14.43 4.44
CA ALA A 117 -0.09 14.73 3.32
C ALA A 117 -0.54 14.11 2.00
N VAL A 118 -1.30 13.01 2.07
CA VAL A 118 -1.64 12.24 0.87
C VAL A 118 -3.09 11.80 0.84
#